data_4c9b4685f32316ef013c26be142d5add
#
_entry.id   4c9b4685f32316ef013c26be142d5add
#
_cell.length_a   1.000
_cell.length_b   1.000
_cell.length_c   1.000
_cell.angle_alpha   90.00
_cell.angle_beta   90.00
_cell.angle_gamma   90.00
#
_symmetry.space_group_name_H-M   'P 1'
#
loop_
_entity.id
_entity.type
_entity.pdbx_description
1 polymer ?
#
loop_
_entity_poly.entity_id
_entity_poly.type
_entity_poly.pdbx_seq_one_letter_code
_entity_poly.pdbx_strand_id
1 'polypeptide(L)'
;MTFYSFLFLFFAYSFLGWVGEVLYTAVTRRRYQDRGVLNGPLCILYGIGAHLISFALRDLSNDSWFFLAVFSAVYATVIEWVAGHILERTSHTRWWDYSDMPFNLDGYVCLGASALWGVLGVVAVKWGNPLLLALYGLLPHRLIAIILWAALVIFAIDAVGTLLAMLGLRYRWAAGAEIENRLANFTVNTGMALLGWVEQRMNKAHPALTFRRQRRAKSTTFAEGCSPYKIILLFFIGAFWGDITETIFCRITAGYWMSRSSVVWGPFSIVWGLAIAAVTQLLYRYKDRPASWLFVAGTLLGGAYEYLCSVFTEVVFGTVFWDYSAIPFNLGGRINLLYCFFWGFAAIAWFKVLYPPISHMIESLPKRFGTVLTWGLCVFMAANIAVSSAALVRYNERVRGEAAATSLAACLDEHFDDARMAKVYPKAVHVEK
;
A
#
# COMPACT_ATOMS: atom_id res chain seq x y z
N MET A 1 -18.36 7.76 -2.51
CA MET A 1 -17.89 7.85 -3.90
C MET A 1 -18.33 6.64 -4.69
N THR A 2 -18.83 6.80 -5.93
CA THR A 2 -19.12 5.68 -6.83
C THR A 2 -17.83 5.18 -7.50
N PHE A 3 -17.83 3.94 -8.03
CA PHE A 3 -16.69 3.41 -8.80
C PHE A 3 -16.26 4.34 -9.94
N TYR A 4 -17.22 4.93 -10.67
CA TYR A 4 -16.92 5.83 -11.77
C TYR A 4 -16.30 7.16 -11.31
N SER A 5 -16.77 7.75 -10.22
CA SER A 5 -16.17 8.96 -9.68
C SER A 5 -14.76 8.72 -9.15
N PHE A 6 -14.50 7.55 -8.58
CA PHE A 6 -13.17 7.11 -8.19
C PHE A 6 -12.24 7.02 -9.40
N LEU A 7 -12.66 6.31 -10.45
CA LEU A 7 -11.87 6.13 -11.67
C LEU A 7 -11.61 7.46 -12.39
N PHE A 8 -12.60 8.35 -12.41
CA PHE A 8 -12.46 9.69 -12.98
C PHE A 8 -11.38 10.51 -12.25
N LEU A 9 -11.43 10.57 -10.93
CA LEU A 9 -10.41 11.28 -10.14
C LEU A 9 -9.02 10.68 -10.34
N PHE A 10 -8.91 9.34 -10.41
CA PHE A 10 -7.63 8.67 -10.67
C PHE A 10 -7.00 9.14 -11.98
N PHE A 11 -7.76 9.12 -13.08
CA PHE A 11 -7.26 9.57 -14.37
C PHE A 11 -7.00 11.08 -14.40
N ALA A 12 -7.88 11.88 -13.78
CA ALA A 12 -7.73 13.33 -13.72
C ALA A 12 -6.43 13.71 -12.97
N TYR A 13 -6.18 13.17 -11.79
CA TYR A 13 -4.95 13.47 -11.05
C TYR A 13 -3.70 12.88 -11.70
N SER A 14 -3.79 11.70 -12.31
CA SER A 14 -2.67 11.13 -13.06
C SER A 14 -2.29 11.99 -14.26
N PHE A 15 -3.28 12.54 -14.95
CA PHE A 15 -3.07 13.46 -16.08
C PHE A 15 -2.55 14.83 -15.62
N LEU A 16 -3.16 15.43 -14.60
CA LEU A 16 -2.69 16.69 -14.01
C LEU A 16 -1.27 16.59 -13.48
N GLY A 17 -0.94 15.49 -12.84
CA GLY A 17 0.43 15.20 -12.37
C GLY A 17 1.41 15.12 -13.53
N TRP A 18 1.05 14.44 -14.62
CA TRP A 18 1.87 14.40 -15.83
C TRP A 18 2.07 15.81 -16.43
N VAL A 19 1.00 16.60 -16.55
CA VAL A 19 1.10 17.99 -17.01
C VAL A 19 2.03 18.80 -16.11
N GLY A 20 1.92 18.66 -14.78
CA GLY A 20 2.78 19.34 -13.80
C GLY A 20 4.27 18.97 -13.98
N GLU A 21 4.58 17.70 -14.15
CA GLU A 21 5.96 17.21 -14.38
C GLU A 21 6.54 17.71 -15.70
N VAL A 22 5.74 17.71 -16.77
CA VAL A 22 6.15 18.21 -18.07
C VAL A 22 6.40 19.72 -18.01
N LEU A 23 5.52 20.49 -17.38
CA LEU A 23 5.69 21.94 -17.21
C LEU A 23 6.90 22.25 -16.35
N TYR A 24 7.09 21.57 -15.21
CA TYR A 24 8.28 21.73 -14.36
C TYR A 24 9.56 21.50 -15.16
N THR A 25 9.60 20.44 -15.96
CA THR A 25 10.78 20.10 -16.76
C THR A 25 11.00 21.09 -17.90
N ALA A 26 9.93 21.56 -18.54
CA ALA A 26 10.00 22.56 -19.60
C ALA A 26 10.55 23.89 -19.07
N VAL A 27 10.15 24.31 -17.88
CA VAL A 27 10.61 25.56 -17.25
C VAL A 27 12.05 25.43 -16.75
N THR A 28 12.37 24.34 -16.01
CA THR A 28 13.68 24.20 -15.36
C THR A 28 14.78 23.77 -16.31
N ARG A 29 14.49 22.88 -17.26
CA ARG A 29 15.48 22.33 -18.20
C ARG A 29 15.38 22.87 -19.63
N ARG A 30 14.42 23.76 -19.88
CA ARG A 30 14.12 24.34 -21.21
C ARG A 30 13.99 23.31 -22.33
N ARG A 31 13.52 22.11 -21.97
CA ARG A 31 13.32 20.98 -22.91
C ARG A 31 12.06 20.23 -22.55
N TYR A 32 11.29 19.83 -23.58
CA TYR A 32 10.21 18.88 -23.39
C TYR A 32 10.81 17.50 -23.06
N GLN A 33 10.40 16.95 -21.93
CA GLN A 33 10.77 15.59 -21.54
C GLN A 33 9.54 14.93 -20.93
N ASP A 34 9.11 13.82 -21.50
CA ASP A 34 8.08 12.99 -20.92
C ASP A 34 8.63 12.31 -19.67
N ARG A 35 7.93 12.47 -18.56
CA ARG A 35 8.32 11.95 -17.24
C ARG A 35 7.40 10.86 -16.72
N GLY A 36 6.37 10.48 -17.47
CA GLY A 36 5.51 9.35 -17.14
C GLY A 36 6.27 8.03 -17.18
N VAL A 37 6.00 7.13 -16.23
CA VAL A 37 6.47 5.73 -16.27
C VAL A 37 5.80 4.99 -17.43
N LEU A 38 4.55 5.35 -17.72
CA LEU A 38 3.77 4.85 -18.83
C LEU A 38 4.08 5.58 -20.15
N ASN A 39 3.70 4.97 -21.26
CA ASN A 39 3.79 5.61 -22.57
C ASN A 39 2.72 6.70 -22.78
N GLY A 40 1.58 6.58 -22.09
CA GLY A 40 0.52 7.58 -22.08
C GLY A 40 0.82 8.79 -21.19
N PRO A 41 0.05 9.89 -21.34
CA PRO A 41 0.23 11.13 -20.57
C PRO A 41 -0.34 10.98 -19.16
N LEU A 42 0.18 10.03 -18.39
CA LEU A 42 -0.28 9.69 -17.06
C LEU A 42 0.88 9.47 -16.08
N CYS A 43 0.88 10.19 -14.99
CA CYS A 43 1.73 9.95 -13.82
C CYS A 43 0.94 9.20 -12.73
N ILE A 44 1.05 7.87 -12.70
CA ILE A 44 0.28 6.99 -11.79
C ILE A 44 0.43 7.39 -10.33
N LEU A 45 1.62 7.83 -9.91
CA LEU A 45 1.90 8.24 -8.52
C LEU A 45 0.98 9.34 -8.03
N TYR A 46 0.65 10.30 -8.88
CA TYR A 46 -0.27 11.39 -8.54
C TYR A 46 -1.71 10.88 -8.37
N GLY A 47 -2.15 9.96 -9.24
CA GLY A 47 -3.46 9.33 -9.12
C GLY A 47 -3.60 8.48 -7.85
N ILE A 48 -2.62 7.62 -7.57
CA ILE A 48 -2.59 6.80 -6.36
C ILE A 48 -2.48 7.69 -5.11
N GLY A 49 -1.56 8.67 -5.12
CA GLY A 49 -1.35 9.58 -3.99
C GLY A 49 -2.60 10.38 -3.65
N ALA A 50 -3.25 11.00 -4.64
CA ALA A 50 -4.47 11.75 -4.45
C ALA A 50 -5.61 10.88 -3.87
N HIS A 51 -5.72 9.62 -4.34
CA HIS A 51 -6.73 8.69 -3.82
C HIS A 51 -6.45 8.27 -2.39
N LEU A 52 -5.22 7.85 -2.08
CA LEU A 52 -4.86 7.45 -0.73
C LEU A 52 -5.06 8.61 0.26
N ILE A 53 -4.62 9.81 -0.10
CA ILE A 53 -4.80 11.01 0.72
C ILE A 53 -6.28 11.32 0.90
N SER A 54 -7.07 11.32 -0.18
CA SER A 54 -8.51 11.61 -0.12
C SER A 54 -9.30 10.56 0.67
N PHE A 55 -8.90 9.29 0.58
CA PHE A 55 -9.50 8.20 1.32
C PHE A 55 -9.10 8.23 2.79
N ALA A 56 -7.80 8.31 3.08
CA ALA A 56 -7.28 8.27 4.43
C ALA A 56 -7.66 9.52 5.25
N LEU A 57 -7.66 10.70 4.61
CA LEU A 57 -7.82 11.98 5.30
C LEU A 57 -9.21 12.61 5.09
N ARG A 58 -10.21 11.82 4.71
CA ARG A 58 -11.57 12.30 4.44
C ARG A 58 -12.18 13.09 5.62
N ASP A 59 -11.91 12.64 6.85
CA ASP A 59 -12.46 13.25 8.05
C ASP A 59 -11.74 14.55 8.42
N LEU A 60 -10.45 14.66 8.07
CA LEU A 60 -9.67 15.90 8.23
C LEU A 60 -9.97 16.96 7.17
N SER A 61 -10.79 16.64 6.18
CA SER A 61 -11.12 17.58 5.11
C SER A 61 -11.77 18.87 5.64
N ASN A 62 -12.50 18.81 6.75
CA ASN A 62 -13.17 19.95 7.36
C ASN A 62 -12.44 20.54 8.57
N ASP A 63 -11.42 19.84 9.09
CA ASP A 63 -10.72 20.21 10.31
C ASP A 63 -9.46 21.05 10.04
N SER A 64 -8.35 20.65 10.62
CA SER A 64 -7.11 21.41 10.60
C SER A 64 -6.31 21.22 9.30
N TRP A 65 -6.04 22.33 8.59
CA TRP A 65 -5.19 22.36 7.42
C TRP A 65 -3.76 21.88 7.71
N PHE A 66 -3.27 22.14 8.92
CA PHE A 66 -1.95 21.70 9.34
C PHE A 66 -1.83 20.18 9.38
N PHE A 67 -2.77 19.49 10.04
CA PHE A 67 -2.76 18.03 10.10
C PHE A 67 -2.99 17.41 8.73
N LEU A 68 -3.88 17.99 7.93
CA LEU A 68 -4.10 17.55 6.56
C LEU A 68 -2.80 17.64 5.73
N ALA A 69 -2.03 18.74 5.85
CA ALA A 69 -0.75 18.90 5.17
C ALA A 69 0.30 17.89 5.67
N VAL A 70 0.44 17.73 6.99
CA VAL A 70 1.43 16.81 7.58
C VAL A 70 1.16 15.37 7.17
N PHE A 71 -0.08 14.88 7.30
CA PHE A 71 -0.40 13.51 6.92
C PHE A 71 -0.34 13.29 5.40
N SER A 72 -0.74 14.28 4.61
CA SER A 72 -0.55 14.23 3.15
C SER A 72 0.92 14.09 2.78
N ALA A 73 1.80 14.87 3.43
CA ALA A 73 3.24 14.77 3.24
C ALA A 73 3.77 13.38 3.61
N VAL A 74 3.35 12.81 4.74
CA VAL A 74 3.78 11.47 5.19
C VAL A 74 3.34 10.41 4.19
N TYR A 75 2.06 10.35 3.82
CA TYR A 75 1.56 9.33 2.88
C TYR A 75 2.22 9.45 1.51
N ALA A 76 2.31 10.67 0.97
CA ALA A 76 2.95 10.88 -0.33
C ALA A 76 4.45 10.51 -0.30
N THR A 77 5.17 10.86 0.78
CA THR A 77 6.57 10.46 0.98
C THR A 77 6.74 8.95 0.98
N VAL A 78 5.85 8.22 1.66
CA VAL A 78 5.88 6.74 1.67
C VAL A 78 5.62 6.18 0.27
N ILE A 79 4.62 6.70 -0.44
CA ILE A 79 4.30 6.28 -1.81
C ILE A 79 5.48 6.52 -2.74
N GLU A 80 6.06 7.73 -2.71
CA GLU A 80 7.19 8.12 -3.56
C GLU A 80 8.43 7.27 -3.26
N TRP A 81 8.72 7.02 -1.98
CA TRP A 81 9.83 6.17 -1.56
C TRP A 81 9.65 4.71 -2.00
N VAL A 82 8.46 4.13 -1.81
CA VAL A 82 8.13 2.76 -2.24
C VAL A 82 8.23 2.65 -3.77
N ALA A 83 7.65 3.60 -4.49
CA ALA A 83 7.69 3.63 -5.94
C ALA A 83 9.12 3.75 -6.48
N GLY A 84 9.95 4.62 -5.90
CA GLY A 84 11.36 4.75 -6.26
C GLY A 84 12.12 3.44 -6.12
N HIS A 85 11.90 2.72 -5.01
CA HIS A 85 12.51 1.41 -4.79
C HIS A 85 12.01 0.33 -5.76
N ILE A 86 10.70 0.29 -6.04
CA ILE A 86 10.12 -0.67 -6.99
C ILE A 86 10.69 -0.40 -8.39
N LEU A 87 10.68 0.85 -8.82
CA LEU A 87 11.17 1.24 -10.15
C LEU A 87 12.67 0.95 -10.29
N GLU A 88 13.50 1.29 -9.30
CA GLU A 88 14.93 0.97 -9.37
C GLU A 88 15.19 -0.55 -9.36
N ARG A 89 14.41 -1.33 -8.59
CA ARG A 89 14.54 -2.80 -8.60
C ARG A 89 14.13 -3.43 -9.92
N THR A 90 13.16 -2.86 -10.62
CA THR A 90 12.64 -3.41 -11.88
C THR A 90 13.44 -2.90 -13.09
N SER A 91 13.78 -1.61 -13.13
CA SER A 91 14.48 -0.98 -14.25
C SER A 91 16.00 -0.89 -14.06
N HIS A 92 16.52 -1.18 -12.84
CA HIS A 92 17.92 -1.03 -12.44
C HIS A 92 18.48 0.39 -12.61
N THR A 93 17.61 1.40 -12.67
CA THR A 93 17.98 2.81 -12.83
C THR A 93 17.10 3.68 -11.95
N ARG A 94 17.65 4.81 -11.49
CA ARG A 94 16.89 5.82 -10.78
C ARG A 94 16.13 6.71 -11.75
N TRP A 95 14.84 6.84 -11.54
CA TRP A 95 13.97 7.69 -12.34
C TRP A 95 14.02 9.16 -11.92
N TRP A 96 14.26 9.38 -10.62
CA TRP A 96 14.57 10.68 -10.01
C TRP A 96 15.60 10.49 -8.92
N ASP A 97 16.33 11.53 -8.59
CA ASP A 97 17.38 11.50 -7.59
C ASP A 97 17.42 12.82 -6.81
N TYR A 98 17.18 12.74 -5.51
CA TYR A 98 17.28 13.85 -4.57
C TYR A 98 18.52 13.74 -3.68
N SER A 99 19.53 12.95 -4.05
CA SER A 99 20.72 12.72 -3.21
C SER A 99 21.46 14.00 -2.85
N ASP A 100 21.41 15.01 -3.71
CA ASP A 100 22.04 16.31 -3.49
C ASP A 100 21.17 17.28 -2.64
N MET A 101 19.93 16.89 -2.33
CA MET A 101 19.02 17.73 -1.56
C MET A 101 19.17 17.49 -0.05
N PRO A 102 19.03 18.54 0.80
CA PRO A 102 19.11 18.38 2.23
C PRO A 102 17.95 17.52 2.76
N PHE A 103 18.24 16.75 3.82
CA PHE A 103 17.27 15.82 4.45
C PHE A 103 16.64 14.83 3.50
N ASN A 104 17.42 14.31 2.52
CA ASN A 104 16.95 13.24 1.67
C ASN A 104 17.03 11.87 2.36
N LEU A 105 16.19 10.94 1.91
CA LEU A 105 16.17 9.53 2.30
C LEU A 105 16.50 8.68 1.07
N ASP A 106 17.69 8.09 1.04
CA ASP A 106 18.21 7.27 -0.07
C ASP A 106 18.20 7.97 -1.45
N GLY A 107 18.00 9.29 -1.50
CA GLY A 107 17.84 10.03 -2.76
C GLY A 107 16.47 9.85 -3.43
N TYR A 108 15.54 9.08 -2.85
CA TYR A 108 14.19 8.91 -3.44
C TYR A 108 13.22 9.98 -3.01
N VAL A 109 13.36 10.51 -1.81
CA VAL A 109 12.54 11.58 -1.24
C VAL A 109 13.40 12.58 -0.51
N CYS A 110 12.94 13.83 -0.37
CA CYS A 110 13.56 14.85 0.44
C CYS A 110 12.51 15.70 1.15
N LEU A 111 12.91 16.38 2.22
CA LEU A 111 11.98 17.18 3.03
C LEU A 111 11.25 18.24 2.20
N GLY A 112 11.94 18.88 1.24
CA GLY A 112 11.31 19.88 0.37
C GLY A 112 10.23 19.28 -0.55
N ALA A 113 10.48 18.11 -1.14
CA ALA A 113 9.48 17.39 -1.94
C ALA A 113 8.32 16.93 -1.06
N SER A 114 8.59 16.40 0.13
CA SER A 114 7.55 15.99 1.09
C SER A 114 6.65 17.16 1.52
N ALA A 115 7.23 18.33 1.77
CA ALA A 115 6.46 19.54 2.10
C ALA A 115 5.59 20.00 0.91
N LEU A 116 6.11 19.94 -0.32
CA LEU A 116 5.33 20.22 -1.53
C LEU A 116 4.16 19.25 -1.66
N TRP A 117 4.39 17.96 -1.45
CA TRP A 117 3.32 16.95 -1.44
C TRP A 117 2.26 17.23 -0.37
N GLY A 118 2.67 17.74 0.81
CA GLY A 118 1.74 18.17 1.86
C GLY A 118 0.81 19.28 1.36
N VAL A 119 1.36 20.31 0.71
CA VAL A 119 0.59 21.40 0.11
C VAL A 119 -0.33 20.90 -1.00
N LEU A 120 0.19 20.08 -1.91
CA LEU A 120 -0.61 19.50 -2.99
C LEU A 120 -1.77 18.63 -2.47
N GLY A 121 -1.54 17.89 -1.38
CA GLY A 121 -2.59 17.12 -0.71
C GLY A 121 -3.71 17.99 -0.15
N VAL A 122 -3.37 19.11 0.49
CA VAL A 122 -4.37 20.10 0.94
C VAL A 122 -5.16 20.65 -0.24
N VAL A 123 -4.47 21.06 -1.31
CA VAL A 123 -5.10 21.58 -2.53
C VAL A 123 -6.02 20.54 -3.15
N ALA A 124 -5.58 19.29 -3.25
CA ALA A 124 -6.38 18.21 -3.82
C ALA A 124 -7.65 17.96 -2.99
N VAL A 125 -7.54 17.84 -1.67
CA VAL A 125 -8.67 17.51 -0.80
C VAL A 125 -9.65 18.67 -0.68
N LYS A 126 -9.16 19.90 -0.47
CA LYS A 126 -10.02 21.08 -0.21
C LYS A 126 -10.68 21.64 -1.46
N TRP A 127 -9.98 21.63 -2.58
CA TRP A 127 -10.45 22.29 -3.83
C TRP A 127 -10.48 21.34 -5.03
N GLY A 128 -9.46 20.52 -5.19
CA GLY A 128 -9.32 19.65 -6.34
C GLY A 128 -10.45 18.62 -6.43
N ASN A 129 -10.71 17.88 -5.37
CA ASN A 129 -11.79 16.89 -5.33
C ASN A 129 -13.18 17.51 -5.57
N PRO A 130 -13.58 18.57 -4.83
CA PRO A 130 -14.87 19.23 -5.09
C PRO A 130 -15.01 19.73 -6.52
N LEU A 131 -13.98 20.39 -7.06
CA LEU A 131 -13.99 20.90 -8.43
C LEU A 131 -14.10 19.76 -9.46
N LEU A 132 -13.27 18.73 -9.35
CA LEU A 132 -13.28 17.62 -10.30
C LEU A 132 -14.56 16.81 -10.21
N LEU A 133 -15.13 16.62 -9.02
CA LEU A 133 -16.42 15.95 -8.85
C LEU A 133 -17.58 16.80 -9.38
N ALA A 134 -17.53 18.12 -9.25
CA ALA A 134 -18.51 19.01 -9.89
C ALA A 134 -18.42 18.90 -11.41
N LEU A 135 -17.22 18.91 -12.00
CA LEU A 135 -17.02 18.69 -13.44
C LEU A 135 -17.55 17.32 -13.89
N TYR A 136 -17.27 16.27 -13.09
CA TYR A 136 -17.81 14.93 -13.34
C TYR A 136 -19.34 14.94 -13.39
N GLY A 137 -20.01 15.67 -12.48
CA GLY A 137 -21.46 15.78 -12.41
C GLY A 137 -22.12 16.50 -13.60
N LEU A 138 -21.36 17.32 -14.34
CA LEU A 138 -21.84 18.01 -15.54
C LEU A 138 -21.86 17.09 -16.78
N LEU A 139 -21.19 15.95 -16.73
CA LEU A 139 -21.04 15.07 -17.89
C LEU A 139 -22.16 14.00 -17.92
N PRO A 140 -22.69 13.66 -19.12
CA PRO A 140 -23.67 12.59 -19.24
C PRO A 140 -23.11 11.25 -18.77
N HIS A 141 -23.78 10.60 -17.81
CA HIS A 141 -23.30 9.36 -17.16
C HIS A 141 -22.91 8.25 -18.15
N ARG A 142 -23.69 8.05 -19.22
CA ARG A 142 -23.37 7.01 -20.23
C ARG A 142 -22.09 7.32 -20.99
N LEU A 143 -21.91 8.59 -21.37
CA LEU A 143 -20.72 9.02 -22.12
C LEU A 143 -19.46 8.87 -21.27
N ILE A 144 -19.50 9.36 -20.04
CA ILE A 144 -18.33 9.28 -19.14
C ILE A 144 -17.98 7.83 -18.77
N ALA A 145 -18.99 6.96 -18.59
CA ALA A 145 -18.73 5.55 -18.34
C ALA A 145 -17.98 4.90 -19.52
N ILE A 146 -18.40 5.17 -20.76
CA ILE A 146 -17.71 4.66 -21.96
C ILE A 146 -16.26 5.18 -22.02
N ILE A 147 -16.06 6.48 -21.81
CA ILE A 147 -14.73 7.09 -21.82
C ILE A 147 -13.83 6.46 -20.73
N LEU A 148 -14.34 6.29 -19.52
CA LEU A 148 -13.57 5.74 -18.41
C LEU A 148 -13.21 4.27 -18.62
N TRP A 149 -14.12 3.46 -19.19
CA TRP A 149 -13.80 2.07 -19.55
C TRP A 149 -12.77 1.99 -20.67
N ALA A 150 -12.90 2.84 -21.71
CA ALA A 150 -11.88 2.92 -22.76
C ALA A 150 -10.53 3.36 -22.21
N ALA A 151 -10.50 4.39 -21.35
CA ALA A 151 -9.29 4.83 -20.67
C ALA A 151 -8.67 3.74 -19.80
N LEU A 152 -9.49 2.97 -19.07
CA LEU A 152 -9.02 1.84 -18.24
C LEU A 152 -8.40 0.73 -19.07
N VAL A 153 -9.01 0.38 -20.22
CA VAL A 153 -8.46 -0.63 -21.13
C VAL A 153 -7.13 -0.16 -21.71
N ILE A 154 -7.06 1.08 -22.20
CA ILE A 154 -5.81 1.66 -22.73
C ILE A 154 -4.73 1.69 -21.65
N PHE A 155 -5.08 2.14 -20.45
CA PHE A 155 -4.17 2.16 -19.29
C PHE A 155 -3.67 0.76 -18.94
N ALA A 156 -4.54 -0.26 -18.91
CA ALA A 156 -4.15 -1.63 -18.61
C ALA A 156 -3.18 -2.19 -19.66
N ILE A 157 -3.44 -1.94 -20.94
CA ILE A 157 -2.54 -2.36 -22.04
C ILE A 157 -1.17 -1.69 -21.90
N ASP A 158 -1.15 -0.38 -21.66
CA ASP A 158 0.08 0.39 -21.50
C ASP A 158 0.86 -0.03 -20.25
N ALA A 159 0.18 -0.22 -19.11
CA ALA A 159 0.80 -0.67 -17.86
C ALA A 159 1.40 -2.07 -18.00
N VAL A 160 0.68 -3.01 -18.62
CA VAL A 160 1.18 -4.37 -18.89
C VAL A 160 2.35 -4.31 -19.86
N GLY A 161 2.25 -3.58 -20.97
CA GLY A 161 3.33 -3.41 -21.94
C GLY A 161 4.61 -2.83 -21.32
N THR A 162 4.45 -1.78 -20.51
CA THR A 162 5.56 -1.15 -19.78
C THR A 162 6.20 -2.11 -18.78
N LEU A 163 5.39 -2.84 -18.00
CA LEU A 163 5.88 -3.83 -17.05
C LEU A 163 6.65 -4.96 -17.73
N LEU A 164 6.11 -5.49 -18.83
CA LEU A 164 6.78 -6.54 -19.63
C LEU A 164 8.11 -6.06 -20.21
N ALA A 165 8.15 -4.81 -20.68
CA ALA A 165 9.39 -4.19 -21.18
C ALA A 165 10.42 -4.02 -20.03
N MET A 166 10.01 -3.52 -18.86
CA MET A 166 10.87 -3.37 -17.68
C MET A 166 11.43 -4.71 -17.19
N LEU A 167 10.63 -5.79 -17.24
CA LEU A 167 11.06 -7.12 -16.82
C LEU A 167 12.00 -7.80 -17.85
N GLY A 168 12.25 -7.17 -19.00
CA GLY A 168 13.12 -7.68 -20.06
C GLY A 168 12.62 -9.01 -20.66
N LEU A 169 11.31 -9.25 -20.67
CA LEU A 169 10.72 -10.49 -21.15
C LEU A 169 10.91 -10.69 -22.66
N ARG A 170 11.14 -9.62 -23.42
CA ARG A 170 11.47 -9.70 -24.84
C ARG A 170 12.68 -10.63 -25.10
N TYR A 171 13.73 -10.54 -24.30
CA TYR A 171 14.91 -11.40 -24.41
C TYR A 171 14.64 -12.85 -24.02
N ARG A 172 13.66 -13.09 -23.14
CA ARG A 172 13.31 -14.45 -22.73
C ARG A 172 12.42 -15.16 -23.76
N TRP A 173 11.54 -14.42 -24.41
CA TRP A 173 10.67 -14.97 -25.48
C TRP A 173 11.43 -15.21 -26.78
N ALA A 174 12.35 -14.31 -27.15
CA ALA A 174 13.21 -14.52 -28.30
C ALA A 174 14.14 -15.74 -28.16
N ALA A 175 14.58 -16.05 -26.93
CA ALA A 175 15.42 -17.22 -26.64
C ALA A 175 14.63 -18.55 -26.54
N GLY A 176 13.28 -18.49 -26.43
CA GLY A 176 12.40 -19.67 -26.35
C GLY A 176 11.56 -19.94 -27.59
N ALA A 177 11.63 -19.10 -28.61
CA ALA A 177 10.78 -19.14 -29.79
C ALA A 177 11.32 -19.99 -30.93
N GLU A 178 11.81 -21.20 -30.67
CA GLU A 178 11.86 -22.29 -31.66
C GLU A 178 10.53 -23.06 -31.65
N ILE A 179 9.42 -22.39 -31.98
CA ILE A 179 8.11 -23.02 -32.07
C ILE A 179 7.64 -23.01 -33.51
N GLU A 180 7.52 -24.20 -34.07
CA GLU A 180 7.23 -24.57 -35.47
C GLU A 180 5.80 -24.27 -35.98
N ASN A 181 4.98 -23.45 -35.25
CA ASN A 181 3.59 -23.19 -35.62
C ASN A 181 3.35 -21.75 -36.11
N ARG A 182 2.82 -21.59 -37.35
CA ARG A 182 2.56 -20.29 -37.99
C ARG A 182 1.69 -19.30 -37.16
N LEU A 183 0.67 -19.82 -36.44
CA LEU A 183 -0.19 -19.00 -35.57
C LEU A 183 0.55 -18.51 -34.31
N ALA A 184 1.37 -19.36 -33.70
CA ALA A 184 2.22 -18.99 -32.58
C ALA A 184 3.26 -17.94 -32.98
N ASN A 185 3.85 -18.08 -34.17
CA ASN A 185 4.80 -17.11 -34.74
C ASN A 185 4.16 -15.75 -35.01
N PHE A 186 2.91 -15.68 -35.47
CA PHE A 186 2.21 -14.41 -35.68
C PHE A 186 1.96 -13.69 -34.34
N THR A 187 1.47 -14.42 -33.34
CA THR A 187 1.20 -13.84 -31.99
C THR A 187 2.49 -13.41 -31.30
N VAL A 188 3.56 -14.21 -31.40
CA VAL A 188 4.89 -13.90 -30.85
C VAL A 188 5.50 -12.71 -31.58
N ASN A 189 5.44 -12.64 -32.90
CA ASN A 189 6.00 -11.53 -33.67
C ASN A 189 5.23 -10.22 -33.42
N THR A 190 3.91 -10.25 -33.30
CA THR A 190 3.10 -9.08 -32.99
C THR A 190 3.36 -8.60 -31.56
N GLY A 191 3.46 -9.53 -30.60
CA GLY A 191 3.82 -9.22 -29.21
C GLY A 191 5.24 -8.65 -29.10
N MET A 192 6.21 -9.20 -29.85
CA MET A 192 7.59 -8.66 -29.89
C MET A 192 7.68 -7.30 -30.57
N ALA A 193 6.87 -7.04 -31.59
CA ALA A 193 6.81 -5.73 -32.23
C ALA A 193 6.24 -4.66 -31.30
N LEU A 194 5.15 -4.98 -30.57
CA LEU A 194 4.57 -4.11 -29.55
C LEU A 194 5.55 -3.80 -28.41
N LEU A 195 6.18 -4.83 -27.87
CA LEU A 195 7.21 -4.65 -26.83
C LEU A 195 8.41 -3.84 -27.34
N GLY A 196 8.82 -4.05 -28.60
CA GLY A 196 9.88 -3.28 -29.23
C GLY A 196 9.52 -1.80 -29.39
N TRP A 197 8.28 -1.49 -29.74
CA TRP A 197 7.77 -0.14 -29.82
C TRP A 197 7.72 0.56 -28.45
N VAL A 198 7.23 -0.14 -27.43
CA VAL A 198 7.21 0.36 -26.03
C VAL A 198 8.64 0.63 -25.53
N GLU A 199 9.58 -0.32 -25.73
CA GLU A 199 10.96 -0.18 -25.33
C GLU A 199 11.67 0.97 -26.06
N GLN A 200 11.43 1.14 -27.37
CA GLN A 200 12.01 2.22 -28.16
C GLN A 200 11.50 3.59 -27.70
N ARG A 201 10.21 3.67 -27.34
CA ARG A 201 9.63 4.90 -26.80
C ARG A 201 10.16 5.21 -25.40
N MET A 202 10.27 4.20 -24.51
CA MET A 202 10.85 4.34 -23.18
C MET A 202 12.31 4.81 -23.26
N ASN A 203 13.12 4.24 -24.16
CA ASN A 203 14.51 4.67 -24.35
C ASN A 203 14.60 6.11 -24.90
N LYS A 204 13.63 6.54 -25.71
CA LYS A 204 13.56 7.92 -26.20
C LYS A 204 13.12 8.91 -25.11
N ALA A 205 12.15 8.52 -24.28
CA ALA A 205 11.66 9.33 -23.16
C ALA A 205 12.68 9.41 -22.02
N HIS A 206 13.42 8.33 -21.79
CA HIS A 206 14.38 8.19 -20.69
C HIS A 206 15.74 7.68 -21.18
N PRO A 207 16.52 8.50 -21.89
CA PRO A 207 17.80 8.07 -22.52
C PRO A 207 18.88 7.63 -21.52
N ALA A 208 18.73 7.96 -20.23
CA ALA A 208 19.62 7.49 -19.15
C ALA A 208 19.30 6.07 -18.67
N LEU A 209 18.16 5.48 -19.08
CA LEU A 209 17.75 4.16 -18.68
C LEU A 209 18.44 3.11 -19.57
N THR A 210 19.57 2.59 -19.13
CA THR A 210 20.15 1.39 -19.73
C THR A 210 19.60 0.15 -19.04
N PHE A 211 18.65 -0.55 -19.68
CA PHE A 211 18.06 -1.79 -19.18
C PHE A 211 19.06 -2.95 -19.18
N ARG A 212 20.22 -2.77 -18.54
CA ARG A 212 21.26 -3.79 -18.43
C ARG A 212 21.04 -4.62 -17.18
N ARG A 213 20.52 -5.83 -17.35
CA ARG A 213 20.27 -6.79 -16.27
C ARG A 213 21.59 -7.19 -15.61
N GLN A 214 21.93 -6.63 -14.44
CA GLN A 214 22.91 -7.24 -13.57
C GLN A 214 22.30 -8.53 -12.97
N ARG A 215 22.86 -9.69 -13.34
CA ARG A 215 22.56 -10.96 -12.67
C ARG A 215 22.98 -10.85 -11.21
N ARG A 216 22.05 -10.63 -10.30
CA ARG A 216 22.30 -10.80 -8.87
C ARG A 216 22.70 -12.27 -8.63
N ALA A 217 23.84 -12.51 -8.00
CA ALA A 217 24.23 -13.83 -7.54
C ALA A 217 23.07 -14.41 -6.68
N LYS A 218 22.65 -15.64 -6.96
CA LYS A 218 21.63 -16.30 -6.14
C LYS A 218 22.20 -16.51 -4.74
N SER A 219 21.63 -15.83 -3.74
CA SER A 219 21.97 -16.07 -2.35
C SER A 219 21.83 -17.55 -1.99
N THR A 220 22.78 -18.05 -1.22
CA THR A 220 22.76 -19.41 -0.67
C THR A 220 21.87 -19.52 0.55
N THR A 221 21.62 -18.42 1.27
CA THR A 221 20.81 -18.37 2.50
C THR A 221 19.33 -18.14 2.19
N PHE A 222 18.44 -18.84 2.92
CA PHE A 222 16.99 -18.60 2.82
C PHE A 222 16.65 -17.22 3.37
N ALA A 223 15.76 -16.49 2.70
CA ALA A 223 15.21 -15.22 3.14
C ALA A 223 16.26 -14.16 3.54
N GLU A 224 17.47 -14.18 2.95
CA GLU A 224 18.54 -13.23 3.25
C GLU A 224 18.12 -11.77 3.05
N GLY A 225 18.54 -10.91 3.97
CA GLY A 225 18.28 -9.47 3.93
C GLY A 225 16.78 -9.14 4.06
N CYS A 226 16.30 -8.17 3.29
CA CYS A 226 14.88 -7.79 3.22
C CYS A 226 14.20 -8.47 2.02
N SER A 227 14.15 -9.80 2.01
CA SER A 227 13.52 -10.56 0.93
C SER A 227 12.01 -10.69 1.14
N PRO A 228 11.20 -10.94 0.08
CA PRO A 228 9.77 -11.17 0.23
C PRO A 228 9.41 -12.29 1.21
N TYR A 229 10.17 -13.39 1.19
CA TYR A 229 9.97 -14.49 2.14
C TYR A 229 10.15 -14.05 3.59
N LYS A 230 11.18 -13.21 3.87
CA LYS A 230 11.38 -12.66 5.21
C LYS A 230 10.24 -11.76 5.62
N ILE A 231 9.80 -10.84 4.78
CA ILE A 231 8.70 -9.92 5.08
C ILE A 231 7.40 -10.67 5.38
N ILE A 232 7.10 -11.71 4.60
CA ILE A 232 5.91 -12.55 4.84
C ILE A 232 6.02 -13.28 6.19
N LEU A 233 7.16 -13.89 6.50
CA LEU A 233 7.33 -14.58 7.79
C LEU A 233 7.31 -13.60 8.97
N LEU A 234 7.87 -12.41 8.81
CA LEU A 234 7.79 -11.34 9.81
C LEU A 234 6.35 -10.84 10.02
N PHE A 235 5.53 -10.81 8.96
CA PHE A 235 4.10 -10.54 9.10
C PHE A 235 3.43 -11.57 10.03
N PHE A 236 3.67 -12.87 9.85
CA PHE A 236 3.07 -13.90 10.70
C PHE A 236 3.56 -13.82 12.14
N ILE A 237 4.86 -13.63 12.33
CA ILE A 237 5.46 -13.46 13.66
C ILE A 237 4.90 -12.22 14.34
N GLY A 238 4.82 -11.10 13.61
CA GLY A 238 4.25 -9.84 14.10
C GLY A 238 2.76 -9.94 14.41
N ALA A 239 1.99 -10.62 13.56
CA ALA A 239 0.56 -10.85 13.78
C ALA A 239 0.30 -11.68 15.04
N PHE A 240 1.06 -12.75 15.26
CA PHE A 240 0.93 -13.62 16.40
C PHE A 240 1.36 -12.95 17.71
N TRP A 241 2.60 -12.44 17.76
CA TRP A 241 3.12 -11.80 18.97
C TRP A 241 2.44 -10.47 19.26
N GLY A 242 2.01 -9.73 18.22
CA GLY A 242 1.26 -8.49 18.40
C GLY A 242 -0.09 -8.72 19.06
N ASP A 243 -0.83 -9.75 18.66
CA ASP A 243 -2.10 -10.13 19.29
C ASP A 243 -1.90 -10.48 20.77
N ILE A 244 -0.89 -11.31 21.08
CA ILE A 244 -0.58 -11.70 22.48
C ILE A 244 -0.20 -10.47 23.30
N THR A 245 0.67 -9.61 22.77
CA THR A 245 1.12 -8.39 23.47
C THR A 245 -0.05 -7.46 23.76
N GLU A 246 -0.92 -7.24 22.79
CA GLU A 246 -2.08 -6.39 22.93
C GLU A 246 -3.13 -6.99 23.89
N THR A 247 -3.32 -8.30 23.86
CA THR A 247 -4.20 -9.02 24.80
C THR A 247 -3.68 -8.89 26.23
N ILE A 248 -2.38 -9.01 26.46
CA ILE A 248 -1.75 -8.81 27.78
C ILE A 248 -1.87 -7.34 28.20
N PHE A 249 -1.62 -6.40 27.29
CA PHE A 249 -1.78 -4.97 27.56
C PHE A 249 -3.22 -4.64 27.99
N CYS A 250 -4.22 -5.16 27.29
CA CYS A 250 -5.62 -5.00 27.67
C CYS A 250 -5.93 -5.59 29.04
N ARG A 251 -5.33 -6.75 29.39
CA ARG A 251 -5.47 -7.33 30.75
C ARG A 251 -4.93 -6.42 31.83
N ILE A 252 -3.79 -5.79 31.60
CA ILE A 252 -3.16 -4.89 32.58
C ILE A 252 -3.95 -3.58 32.69
N THR A 253 -4.42 -3.01 31.60
CA THR A 253 -5.07 -1.70 31.58
C THR A 253 -6.57 -1.75 31.86
N ALA A 254 -7.29 -2.74 31.32
CA ALA A 254 -8.74 -2.88 31.48
C ALA A 254 -9.15 -3.88 32.58
N GLY A 255 -8.23 -4.67 33.11
CA GLY A 255 -8.50 -5.60 34.20
C GLY A 255 -9.12 -6.95 33.80
N TYR A 256 -9.43 -7.19 32.53
CA TYR A 256 -10.03 -8.44 32.03
C TYR A 256 -9.36 -8.91 30.73
N TRP A 257 -9.47 -10.21 30.46
CA TRP A 257 -8.95 -10.80 29.22
C TRP A 257 -9.89 -10.48 28.06
N MET A 258 -9.35 -9.99 26.98
CA MET A 258 -10.09 -9.60 25.80
C MET A 258 -9.30 -9.99 24.56
N SER A 259 -9.93 -10.69 23.61
CA SER A 259 -9.33 -11.00 22.33
C SER A 259 -9.02 -9.71 21.55
N ARG A 260 -7.85 -9.69 20.91
CA ARG A 260 -7.42 -8.62 20.00
C ARG A 260 -7.15 -9.16 18.60
N SER A 261 -7.58 -10.42 18.35
CA SER A 261 -7.43 -11.05 17.06
C SER A 261 -8.23 -10.35 15.96
N SER A 262 -7.63 -10.19 14.81
CA SER A 262 -8.31 -9.67 13.61
C SER A 262 -9.02 -10.77 12.81
N VAL A 263 -8.83 -12.04 13.17
CA VAL A 263 -9.33 -13.19 12.42
C VAL A 263 -9.97 -14.23 13.34
N VAL A 264 -10.88 -15.04 12.79
CA VAL A 264 -11.67 -16.02 13.55
C VAL A 264 -10.90 -17.29 13.88
N TRP A 265 -9.77 -17.56 13.20
CA TRP A 265 -8.92 -18.72 13.45
C TRP A 265 -7.53 -18.32 13.96
N GLY A 266 -7.31 -18.52 15.23
CA GLY A 266 -6.05 -18.27 15.91
C GLY A 266 -5.85 -16.84 16.38
N PRO A 267 -4.83 -16.61 17.20
CA PRO A 267 -4.51 -15.32 17.78
C PRO A 267 -3.61 -14.53 16.80
N PHE A 268 -4.21 -13.93 15.78
CA PHE A 268 -3.47 -13.13 14.79
C PHE A 268 -4.08 -11.74 14.65
N SER A 269 -3.31 -10.72 14.99
CA SER A 269 -3.62 -9.33 14.68
C SER A 269 -3.01 -8.94 13.33
N ILE A 270 -3.85 -8.84 12.29
CA ILE A 270 -3.41 -8.42 10.95
C ILE A 270 -2.77 -7.04 11.03
N VAL A 271 -3.29 -6.14 11.85
CA VAL A 271 -2.76 -4.79 12.03
C VAL A 271 -1.31 -4.83 12.50
N TRP A 272 -0.98 -5.63 13.52
CA TRP A 272 0.40 -5.80 13.99
C TRP A 272 1.29 -6.49 12.97
N GLY A 273 0.78 -7.50 12.28
CA GLY A 273 1.52 -8.19 11.22
C GLY A 273 1.90 -7.25 10.08
N LEU A 274 0.96 -6.47 9.58
CA LEU A 274 1.20 -5.48 8.54
C LEU A 274 2.11 -4.35 9.03
N ALA A 275 1.96 -3.88 10.29
CA ALA A 275 2.84 -2.88 10.87
C ALA A 275 4.30 -3.34 10.88
N ILE A 276 4.58 -4.56 11.38
CA ILE A 276 5.93 -5.13 11.42
C ILE A 276 6.50 -5.33 10.01
N ALA A 277 5.69 -5.85 9.08
CA ALA A 277 6.11 -6.02 7.70
C ALA A 277 6.42 -4.67 7.04
N ALA A 278 5.53 -3.68 7.20
CA ALA A 278 5.68 -2.35 6.63
C ALA A 278 6.87 -1.59 7.21
N VAL A 279 6.99 -1.52 8.54
CA VAL A 279 8.10 -0.82 9.19
C VAL A 279 9.45 -1.46 8.83
N THR A 280 9.49 -2.80 8.75
CA THR A 280 10.70 -3.49 8.31
C THR A 280 11.03 -3.17 6.85
N GLN A 281 10.05 -3.25 5.95
CA GLN A 281 10.26 -2.96 4.54
C GLN A 281 10.71 -1.51 4.31
N LEU A 282 10.10 -0.55 5.02
CA LEU A 282 10.37 0.87 4.88
C LEU A 282 11.68 1.30 5.56
N LEU A 283 11.95 0.81 6.78
CA LEU A 283 13.07 1.27 7.58
C LEU A 283 14.26 0.32 7.62
N TYR A 284 14.24 -0.82 6.90
CA TYR A 284 15.31 -1.80 6.92
C TYR A 284 16.70 -1.20 6.63
N ARG A 285 16.79 -0.30 5.68
CA ARG A 285 18.05 0.38 5.32
C ARG A 285 18.55 1.32 6.42
N TYR A 286 17.65 1.75 7.29
CA TYR A 286 17.91 2.70 8.39
C TYR A 286 17.98 2.03 9.76
N LYS A 287 17.92 0.68 9.82
CA LYS A 287 17.91 -0.10 11.07
C LYS A 287 19.08 0.21 12.01
N ASP A 288 20.21 0.65 11.43
CA ASP A 288 21.43 0.98 12.16
C ASP A 288 21.51 2.47 12.57
N ARG A 289 20.55 3.31 12.17
CA ARG A 289 20.45 4.71 12.58
C ARG A 289 20.25 4.85 14.10
N PRO A 290 20.58 6.02 14.68
CA PRO A 290 20.37 6.29 16.10
C PRO A 290 18.91 6.05 16.53
N ALA A 291 18.72 5.70 17.81
CA ALA A 291 17.40 5.42 18.37
C ALA A 291 16.45 6.61 18.25
N SER A 292 16.95 7.85 18.38
CA SER A 292 16.16 9.07 18.19
C SER A 292 15.58 9.18 16.78
N TRP A 293 16.33 8.82 15.76
CA TRP A 293 15.85 8.82 14.39
C TRP A 293 14.76 7.76 14.18
N LEU A 294 15.00 6.53 14.68
CA LEU A 294 14.00 5.45 14.62
C LEU A 294 12.73 5.80 15.39
N PHE A 295 12.86 6.51 16.52
CA PHE A 295 11.73 6.99 17.29
C PHE A 295 10.85 7.96 16.48
N VAL A 296 11.44 8.99 15.90
CA VAL A 296 10.69 9.98 15.10
C VAL A 296 10.04 9.32 13.89
N ALA A 297 10.80 8.52 13.14
CA ALA A 297 10.27 7.81 11.99
C ALA A 297 9.14 6.83 12.37
N GLY A 298 9.30 6.08 13.46
CA GLY A 298 8.31 5.16 13.99
C GLY A 298 7.04 5.88 14.48
N THR A 299 7.18 7.02 15.16
CA THR A 299 6.07 7.85 15.62
C THR A 299 5.21 8.34 14.45
N LEU A 300 5.83 8.90 13.43
CA LEU A 300 5.12 9.43 12.26
C LEU A 300 4.49 8.33 11.42
N LEU A 301 5.27 7.30 11.07
CA LEU A 301 4.77 6.19 10.25
C LEU A 301 3.71 5.36 10.99
N GLY A 302 3.90 5.12 12.29
CA GLY A 302 2.95 4.37 13.10
C GLY A 302 1.63 5.09 13.25
N GLY A 303 1.64 6.40 13.55
CA GLY A 303 0.43 7.20 13.62
C GLY A 303 -0.33 7.26 12.29
N ALA A 304 0.38 7.48 11.18
CA ALA A 304 -0.21 7.48 9.84
C ALA A 304 -0.81 6.10 9.50
N TYR A 305 -0.10 5.03 9.83
CA TYR A 305 -0.56 3.66 9.61
C TYR A 305 -1.83 3.35 10.42
N GLU A 306 -1.85 3.67 11.73
CA GLU A 306 -2.99 3.44 12.61
C GLU A 306 -4.23 4.22 12.16
N TYR A 307 -4.04 5.48 11.75
CA TYR A 307 -5.11 6.29 11.19
C TYR A 307 -5.70 5.65 9.93
N LEU A 308 -4.84 5.22 9.00
CA LEU A 308 -5.26 4.55 7.76
C LEU A 308 -6.04 3.25 8.05
N CYS A 309 -5.58 2.43 9.01
CA CYS A 309 -6.27 1.21 9.42
C CYS A 309 -7.66 1.50 9.96
N SER A 310 -7.81 2.53 10.82
CA SER A 310 -9.11 2.94 11.36
C SER A 310 -10.09 3.34 10.25
N VAL A 311 -9.65 4.19 9.30
CA VAL A 311 -10.47 4.59 8.16
C VAL A 311 -10.84 3.39 7.29
N PHE A 312 -9.87 2.51 7.02
CA PHE A 312 -10.10 1.32 6.19
C PHE A 312 -11.17 0.40 6.78
N THR A 313 -11.07 0.07 8.07
CA THR A 313 -12.02 -0.84 8.73
C THR A 313 -13.42 -0.25 8.79
N GLU A 314 -13.56 1.04 9.01
CA GLU A 314 -14.86 1.72 8.96
C GLU A 314 -15.47 1.70 7.55
N VAL A 315 -14.68 2.02 6.52
CA VAL A 315 -15.20 2.07 5.14
C VAL A 315 -15.57 0.69 4.61
N VAL A 316 -14.72 -0.31 4.86
CA VAL A 316 -14.89 -1.66 4.28
C VAL A 316 -15.88 -2.48 5.09
N PHE A 317 -15.78 -2.44 6.41
CA PHE A 317 -16.58 -3.31 7.30
C PHE A 317 -17.71 -2.56 8.03
N GLY A 318 -17.77 -1.22 7.96
CA GLY A 318 -18.70 -0.43 8.75
C GLY A 318 -18.45 -0.55 10.26
N THR A 319 -17.23 -0.85 10.66
CA THR A 319 -16.88 -1.17 12.04
C THR A 319 -15.57 -0.49 12.42
N VAL A 320 -15.57 0.15 13.61
CA VAL A 320 -14.38 0.72 14.24
C VAL A 320 -14.01 -0.15 15.44
N PHE A 321 -12.72 -0.51 15.56
CA PHE A 321 -12.23 -1.42 16.59
C PHE A 321 -11.56 -0.72 17.78
N TRP A 322 -11.31 0.59 17.68
CA TRP A 322 -10.80 1.46 18.75
C TRP A 322 -11.30 2.88 18.56
N ASP A 323 -11.42 3.60 19.67
CA ASP A 323 -11.79 5.00 19.72
C ASP A 323 -10.99 5.73 20.82
N TYR A 324 -10.28 6.77 20.45
CA TYR A 324 -9.48 7.60 21.34
C TYR A 324 -10.12 8.96 21.62
N SER A 325 -11.38 9.19 21.27
CA SER A 325 -12.06 10.47 21.42
C SER A 325 -12.04 10.99 22.86
N ALA A 326 -12.03 10.08 23.85
CA ALA A 326 -11.96 10.43 25.27
C ALA A 326 -10.57 10.80 25.76
N ILE A 327 -9.50 10.62 24.94
CA ILE A 327 -8.11 10.86 25.33
C ILE A 327 -7.65 12.18 24.74
N PRO A 328 -7.01 13.09 25.54
CA PRO A 328 -6.46 14.35 25.02
C PRO A 328 -5.46 14.14 23.89
N PHE A 329 -5.33 15.13 22.99
CA PHE A 329 -4.45 15.09 21.82
C PHE A 329 -4.78 13.93 20.84
N ASN A 330 -6.05 13.54 20.74
CA ASN A 330 -6.50 12.64 19.70
C ASN A 330 -6.77 13.43 18.39
N LEU A 331 -6.77 12.71 17.28
CA LEU A 331 -7.13 13.23 15.98
C LEU A 331 -8.31 12.41 15.43
N GLY A 332 -9.51 13.00 15.50
CA GLY A 332 -10.75 12.37 15.07
C GLY A 332 -11.08 11.06 15.81
N GLY A 333 -10.61 10.86 17.03
CA GLY A 333 -10.75 9.61 17.78
C GLY A 333 -9.93 8.43 17.21
N ARG A 334 -9.28 8.59 16.06
CA ARG A 334 -8.63 7.49 15.32
C ARG A 334 -7.21 7.22 15.77
N ILE A 335 -6.47 8.26 16.13
CA ILE A 335 -5.12 8.18 16.70
C ILE A 335 -5.00 9.15 17.87
N ASN A 336 -4.00 8.91 18.70
CA ASN A 336 -3.66 9.74 19.84
C ASN A 336 -2.14 9.93 19.91
N LEU A 337 -1.67 11.11 20.29
CA LEU A 337 -0.25 11.45 20.34
C LEU A 337 0.54 10.50 21.24
N LEU A 338 -0.02 10.08 22.37
CA LEU A 338 0.63 9.12 23.28
C LEU A 338 0.89 7.78 22.58
N TYR A 339 -0.10 7.25 21.86
CA TYR A 339 0.05 6.00 21.12
C TYR A 339 0.97 6.14 19.91
N CYS A 340 1.01 7.32 19.26
CA CYS A 340 2.04 7.58 18.25
C CYS A 340 3.46 7.47 18.84
N PHE A 341 3.69 7.94 20.07
CA PHE A 341 4.99 7.75 20.75
C PHE A 341 5.25 6.27 21.06
N PHE A 342 4.24 5.49 21.42
CA PHE A 342 4.42 4.03 21.58
C PHE A 342 4.87 3.36 20.29
N TRP A 343 4.37 3.77 19.13
CA TRP A 343 4.87 3.31 17.84
C TRP A 343 6.35 3.68 17.62
N GLY A 344 6.78 4.86 18.07
CA GLY A 344 8.19 5.27 18.06
C GLY A 344 9.07 4.35 18.91
N PHE A 345 8.65 4.04 20.15
CA PHE A 345 9.35 3.10 21.01
C PHE A 345 9.33 1.67 20.45
N ALA A 346 8.19 1.25 19.89
CA ALA A 346 8.07 -0.05 19.23
C ALA A 346 9.04 -0.20 18.06
N ALA A 347 9.26 0.85 17.26
CA ALA A 347 10.24 0.84 16.18
C ALA A 347 11.68 0.71 16.69
N ILE A 348 12.05 1.35 17.80
CA ILE A 348 13.35 1.18 18.43
C ILE A 348 13.51 -0.27 18.93
N ALA A 349 12.54 -0.77 19.72
CA ALA A 349 12.56 -2.12 20.26
C ALA A 349 12.64 -3.15 19.11
N TRP A 350 11.90 -2.94 18.05
CA TRP A 350 11.93 -3.79 16.88
C TRP A 350 13.34 -3.88 16.29
N PHE A 351 13.92 -2.79 15.84
CA PHE A 351 15.18 -2.84 15.11
C PHE A 351 16.41 -3.10 15.99
N LYS A 352 16.39 -2.67 17.24
CA LYS A 352 17.56 -2.80 18.12
C LYS A 352 17.56 -4.09 18.95
N VAL A 353 16.38 -4.67 19.19
CA VAL A 353 16.25 -5.83 20.10
C VAL A 353 15.65 -7.04 19.39
N LEU A 354 14.48 -6.90 18.77
CA LEU A 354 13.68 -8.04 18.30
C LEU A 354 14.08 -8.52 16.90
N TYR A 355 14.29 -7.60 15.98
CA TYR A 355 14.57 -7.94 14.59
C TYR A 355 15.85 -8.78 14.40
N PRO A 356 17.00 -8.47 15.01
CA PRO A 356 18.23 -9.24 14.78
C PRO A 356 18.08 -10.73 15.07
N PRO A 357 17.62 -11.18 16.26
CA PRO A 357 17.48 -12.62 16.55
C PRO A 357 16.39 -13.27 15.69
N ILE A 358 15.27 -12.60 15.44
CA ILE A 358 14.18 -13.12 14.58
C ILE A 358 14.67 -13.29 13.13
N SER A 359 15.40 -12.30 12.61
CA SER A 359 15.99 -12.38 11.28
C SER A 359 16.94 -13.56 11.14
N HIS A 360 17.82 -13.78 12.14
CA HIS A 360 18.75 -14.91 12.18
C HIS A 360 17.99 -16.26 12.22
N MET A 361 16.93 -16.35 13.04
CA MET A 361 16.09 -17.54 13.12
C MET A 361 15.45 -17.87 11.77
N ILE A 362 14.92 -16.88 11.06
CA ILE A 362 14.32 -17.08 9.72
C ILE A 362 15.38 -17.51 8.71
N GLU A 363 16.56 -16.89 8.73
CA GLU A 363 17.65 -17.18 7.80
C GLU A 363 18.27 -18.58 8.03
N SER A 364 18.17 -19.13 9.24
CA SER A 364 18.63 -20.48 9.55
C SER A 364 17.73 -21.59 8.99
N LEU A 365 16.53 -21.27 8.52
CA LEU A 365 15.63 -22.28 7.95
C LEU A 365 16.18 -22.87 6.64
N PRO A 366 16.07 -24.20 6.45
CA PRO A 366 16.39 -24.83 5.17
C PRO A 366 15.53 -24.24 4.04
N LYS A 367 16.13 -23.92 2.89
CA LYS A 367 15.43 -23.25 1.77
C LYS A 367 14.11 -23.91 1.38
N ARG A 368 14.12 -25.26 1.21
CA ARG A 368 12.90 -25.99 0.80
C ARG A 368 11.81 -25.89 1.86
N PHE A 369 12.17 -26.11 3.13
CA PHE A 369 11.23 -26.02 4.25
C PHE A 369 10.68 -24.61 4.40
N GLY A 370 11.55 -23.59 4.43
CA GLY A 370 11.15 -22.19 4.54
C GLY A 370 10.21 -21.74 3.42
N THR A 371 10.47 -22.19 2.19
CA THR A 371 9.58 -21.87 1.05
C THR A 371 8.21 -22.54 1.21
N VAL A 372 8.14 -23.82 1.53
CA VAL A 372 6.87 -24.55 1.73
C VAL A 372 6.09 -23.96 2.91
N LEU A 373 6.78 -23.72 4.03
CA LEU A 373 6.18 -23.07 5.21
C LEU A 373 5.58 -21.70 4.86
N THR A 374 6.33 -20.85 4.16
CA THR A 374 5.85 -19.51 3.79
C THR A 374 4.60 -19.57 2.93
N TRP A 375 4.57 -20.41 1.90
CA TRP A 375 3.40 -20.57 1.04
C TRP A 375 2.21 -21.21 1.77
N GLY A 376 2.45 -22.22 2.61
CA GLY A 376 1.41 -22.82 3.45
C GLY A 376 0.76 -21.79 4.38
N LEU A 377 1.56 -20.96 5.03
CA LEU A 377 1.08 -19.86 5.86
C LEU A 377 0.31 -18.81 5.05
N CYS A 378 0.76 -18.47 3.83
CA CYS A 378 0.03 -17.54 2.95
C CYS A 378 -1.36 -18.08 2.60
N VAL A 379 -1.47 -19.36 2.21
CA VAL A 379 -2.75 -20.00 1.89
C VAL A 379 -3.66 -20.02 3.12
N PHE A 380 -3.12 -20.42 4.28
CA PHE A 380 -3.86 -20.41 5.55
C PHE A 380 -4.41 -19.01 5.88
N MET A 381 -3.56 -17.98 5.80
CA MET A 381 -3.99 -16.62 6.14
C MET A 381 -4.99 -16.06 5.12
N ALA A 382 -4.82 -16.34 3.83
CA ALA A 382 -5.77 -15.93 2.82
C ALA A 382 -7.16 -16.52 3.08
N ALA A 383 -7.23 -17.82 3.38
CA ALA A 383 -8.48 -18.49 3.75
C ALA A 383 -9.06 -17.91 5.04
N ASN A 384 -8.22 -17.69 6.06
CA ASN A 384 -8.64 -17.12 7.34
C ASN A 384 -9.20 -15.70 7.19
N ILE A 385 -8.54 -14.84 6.41
CA ILE A 385 -9.03 -13.48 6.11
C ILE A 385 -10.37 -13.54 5.37
N ALA A 386 -10.49 -14.39 4.35
CA ALA A 386 -11.72 -14.51 3.58
C ALA A 386 -12.90 -14.93 4.46
N VAL A 387 -12.72 -15.98 5.28
CA VAL A 387 -13.76 -16.46 6.21
C VAL A 387 -14.07 -15.43 7.28
N SER A 388 -13.05 -14.80 7.88
CA SER A 388 -13.23 -13.77 8.90
C SER A 388 -13.99 -12.55 8.38
N SER A 389 -13.67 -12.11 7.16
CA SER A 389 -14.36 -11.00 6.51
C SER A 389 -15.83 -11.34 6.23
N ALA A 390 -16.10 -12.53 5.70
CA ALA A 390 -17.46 -13.00 5.45
C ALA A 390 -18.26 -13.13 6.74
N ALA A 391 -17.66 -13.69 7.81
CA ALA A 391 -18.29 -13.82 9.11
C ALA A 391 -18.58 -12.45 9.76
N LEU A 392 -17.66 -11.47 9.61
CA LEU A 392 -17.86 -10.11 10.14
C LEU A 392 -18.96 -9.36 9.38
N VAL A 393 -18.99 -9.45 8.06
CA VAL A 393 -20.08 -8.87 7.25
C VAL A 393 -21.41 -9.49 7.67
N ARG A 394 -21.46 -10.82 7.79
CA ARG A 394 -22.69 -11.52 8.21
C ARG A 394 -23.11 -11.17 9.64
N TYR A 395 -22.15 -10.98 10.55
CA TYR A 395 -22.43 -10.51 11.91
C TYR A 395 -23.07 -9.12 11.89
N ASN A 396 -22.55 -8.19 11.08
CA ASN A 396 -23.12 -6.85 10.92
C ASN A 396 -24.53 -6.87 10.32
N GLU A 397 -24.83 -7.78 9.37
CA GLU A 397 -26.16 -7.99 8.80
C GLU A 397 -27.15 -8.49 9.88
N ARG A 398 -26.74 -9.46 10.72
CA ARG A 398 -27.57 -9.94 11.84
C ARG A 398 -27.86 -8.85 12.86
N VAL A 399 -26.87 -8.01 13.20
CA VAL A 399 -27.08 -6.86 14.10
C VAL A 399 -28.15 -5.90 13.54
N ARG A 400 -28.24 -5.76 12.20
CA ARG A 400 -29.28 -4.98 11.54
C ARG A 400 -30.61 -5.71 11.38
N GLY A 401 -30.72 -6.96 11.85
CA GLY A 401 -31.94 -7.78 11.73
C GLY A 401 -32.14 -8.44 10.38
N GLU A 402 -31.11 -8.49 9.51
CA GLU A 402 -31.19 -9.09 8.18
C GLU A 402 -31.08 -10.63 8.25
N ALA A 403 -32.08 -11.34 7.70
CA ALA A 403 -32.08 -12.81 7.64
C ALA A 403 -31.04 -13.36 6.63
N ALA A 404 -30.63 -14.63 6.82
CA ALA A 404 -29.72 -15.28 5.88
C ALA A 404 -30.40 -15.49 4.51
N ALA A 405 -29.90 -14.79 3.48
CA ALA A 405 -30.44 -14.86 2.12
C ALA A 405 -29.85 -16.02 1.27
N THR A 406 -28.74 -16.62 1.71
CA THR A 406 -28.02 -17.66 0.95
C THR A 406 -27.64 -18.84 1.87
N SER A 407 -27.38 -20.02 1.27
CA SER A 407 -26.87 -21.19 2.00
C SER A 407 -25.51 -20.92 2.67
N LEU A 408 -24.68 -20.10 2.05
CA LEU A 408 -23.41 -19.67 2.64
C LEU A 408 -23.65 -18.80 3.89
N ALA A 409 -24.61 -17.86 3.84
CA ALA A 409 -24.98 -17.03 4.98
C ALA A 409 -25.51 -17.89 6.15
N ALA A 410 -26.36 -18.88 5.86
CA ALA A 410 -26.84 -19.80 6.88
C ALA A 410 -25.71 -20.66 7.50
N CYS A 411 -24.77 -21.14 6.69
CA CYS A 411 -23.59 -21.86 7.18
C CYS A 411 -22.70 -20.97 8.06
N LEU A 412 -22.54 -19.69 7.71
CA LEU A 412 -21.80 -18.73 8.52
C LEU A 412 -22.52 -18.46 9.86
N ASP A 413 -23.86 -18.38 9.88
CA ASP A 413 -24.65 -18.21 11.09
C ASP A 413 -24.51 -19.40 12.05
N GLU A 414 -24.42 -20.62 11.53
CA GLU A 414 -24.25 -21.84 12.30
C GLU A 414 -22.85 -21.92 12.94
N HIS A 415 -21.80 -21.57 12.19
CA HIS A 415 -20.41 -21.72 12.66
C HIS A 415 -19.85 -20.51 13.36
N PHE A 416 -20.38 -19.32 13.09
CA PHE A 416 -19.93 -18.02 13.63
C PHE A 416 -21.12 -17.25 14.18
N ASP A 417 -21.75 -17.80 15.22
CA ASP A 417 -22.86 -17.18 15.93
C ASP A 417 -22.46 -15.85 16.62
N ASP A 418 -23.44 -15.11 17.11
CA ASP A 418 -23.21 -13.81 17.73
C ASP A 418 -22.35 -13.91 19.00
N ALA A 419 -22.48 -14.99 19.76
CA ALA A 419 -21.68 -15.20 20.97
C ALA A 419 -20.21 -15.40 20.63
N ARG A 420 -19.91 -16.17 19.58
CA ARG A 420 -18.56 -16.38 19.08
C ARG A 420 -17.97 -15.09 18.48
N MET A 421 -18.75 -14.38 17.68
CA MET A 421 -18.31 -13.12 17.06
C MET A 421 -18.04 -12.03 18.11
N ALA A 422 -18.90 -11.88 19.11
CA ALA A 422 -18.68 -10.96 20.22
C ALA A 422 -17.43 -11.32 21.05
N LYS A 423 -17.09 -12.62 21.15
CA LYS A 423 -15.85 -13.05 21.81
C LYS A 423 -14.60 -12.75 20.98
N VAL A 424 -14.67 -12.89 19.67
CA VAL A 424 -13.55 -12.59 18.74
C VAL A 424 -13.35 -11.08 18.61
N TYR A 425 -14.43 -10.31 18.47
CA TYR A 425 -14.42 -8.86 18.23
C TYR A 425 -15.13 -8.07 19.34
N PRO A 426 -14.66 -8.12 20.58
CA PRO A 426 -15.38 -7.59 21.75
C PRO A 426 -15.53 -6.07 21.76
N LYS A 427 -14.77 -5.35 20.94
CA LYS A 427 -14.84 -3.88 20.80
C LYS A 427 -15.31 -3.43 19.41
N ALA A 428 -15.94 -4.31 18.64
CA ALA A 428 -16.51 -3.90 17.38
C ALA A 428 -17.68 -2.92 17.63
N VAL A 429 -17.52 -1.66 17.22
CA VAL A 429 -18.58 -0.65 17.24
C VAL A 429 -19.12 -0.53 15.83
N HIS A 430 -20.40 -0.83 15.66
CA HIS A 430 -21.08 -0.70 14.37
C HIS A 430 -21.37 0.77 14.11
N VAL A 431 -20.96 1.27 12.96
CA VAL A 431 -21.23 2.64 12.51
C VAL A 431 -22.45 2.59 11.60
N GLU A 432 -23.53 3.26 12.00
CA GLU A 432 -24.68 3.46 11.13
C GLU A 432 -24.26 4.32 9.93
N LYS A 433 -24.56 3.84 8.73
CA LYS A 433 -24.29 4.55 7.46
C LYS A 433 -25.43 5.45 7.10
#